data_047dda3e10ee57d89187307012d3e64b
#
_entry.id   047dda3e10ee57d89187307012d3e64b
#
_cell.length_a   1.000
_cell.length_b   1.000
_cell.length_c   1.000
_cell.angle_alpha   90.00
_cell.angle_beta   90.00
_cell.angle_gamma   90.00
#
_symmetry.space_group_name_H-M   'P 1'
#
loop_
_entity.id
_entity.type
_entity.pdbx_description
1 polymer ?
#
loop_
_entity_poly.entity_id
_entity_poly.type
_entity_poly.pdbx_seq_one_letter_code
_entity_poly.pdbx_strand_id
1 'polypeptide(L)'
;MGPELDGALALISAGKTDAKLFGTIKKDIKAKGPSYCTSKNVGGCAKVTITLLAAGEPTTYGGVDYAKPVILASQFNERPFHQALDMIALERLGKPIPQKLFKSITDYALTPPKRNQPSTDGLMLAALSHVVSTAYDQKGITAVKAALVKRLDADHQGDAWGSKGAGPRVRATTRVAPGLYRAGDANHKDQAVKGQAWLASQQKVDGSFAGYTPITATTQAVPVLRGLQSFDSIGANPARAVTVDGWVPPRRLVKMTVLGDSYSAGNGTLKDDEYPTDHSYRSPKNYGSVLTRRLNR
;
A
#
# COMPACT_ATOMS: atom_id res chain seq x y z
N MET A 1 -14.20 16.55 10.45
CA MET A 1 -13.32 16.51 9.24
C MET A 1 -13.25 15.13 8.59
N GLY A 2 -13.10 14.04 9.30
CA GLY A 2 -12.99 12.70 8.70
C GLY A 2 -14.16 12.30 7.80
N PRO A 3 -15.43 12.45 8.24
CA PRO A 3 -16.60 12.14 7.41
C PRO A 3 -16.72 13.02 6.16
N GLU A 4 -16.34 14.29 6.24
CA GLU A 4 -16.36 15.22 5.10
C GLU A 4 -15.36 14.79 4.03
N LEU A 5 -14.18 14.30 4.43
CA LEU A 5 -13.19 13.74 3.50
C LEU A 5 -13.70 12.45 2.84
N ASP A 6 -14.37 11.57 3.58
CA ASP A 6 -15.02 10.39 3.01
C ASP A 6 -16.14 10.81 2.02
N GLY A 7 -16.88 11.87 2.32
CA GLY A 7 -17.87 12.46 1.43
C GLY A 7 -17.27 13.01 0.14
N ALA A 8 -16.15 13.73 0.23
CA ALA A 8 -15.42 14.19 -0.96
C ALA A 8 -14.98 13.03 -1.84
N LEU A 9 -14.35 12.00 -1.25
CA LEU A 9 -13.90 10.81 -1.97
C LEU A 9 -15.06 10.06 -2.64
N ALA A 10 -16.23 9.98 -1.97
CA ALA A 10 -17.43 9.39 -2.55
C ALA A 10 -17.92 10.19 -3.78
N LEU A 11 -17.96 11.52 -3.68
CA LEU A 11 -18.35 12.38 -4.80
C LEU A 11 -17.37 12.29 -5.97
N ILE A 12 -16.06 12.30 -5.70
CA ILE A 12 -15.02 12.12 -6.71
C ILE A 12 -15.17 10.76 -7.41
N SER A 13 -15.34 9.69 -6.63
CA SER A 13 -15.56 8.34 -7.15
C SER A 13 -16.81 8.25 -8.03
N ALA A 14 -17.85 9.01 -7.71
CA ALA A 14 -19.09 9.09 -8.47
C ALA A 14 -19.03 10.07 -9.67
N GLY A 15 -17.92 10.78 -9.89
CA GLY A 15 -17.77 11.80 -10.92
C GLY A 15 -18.63 13.05 -10.66
N LYS A 16 -18.88 13.40 -9.39
CA LYS A 16 -19.75 14.49 -8.96
C LYS A 16 -18.97 15.64 -8.30
N THR A 17 -17.85 16.04 -8.91
CA THR A 17 -16.99 17.12 -8.40
C THR A 17 -17.54 18.53 -8.66
N ASP A 18 -18.53 18.66 -9.52
CA ASP A 18 -19.29 19.87 -9.81
C ASP A 18 -20.43 20.15 -8.80
N ALA A 19 -20.75 19.17 -7.95
CA ALA A 19 -21.83 19.31 -6.99
C ALA A 19 -21.56 20.41 -5.96
N LYS A 20 -22.60 21.19 -5.59
CA LYS A 20 -22.55 22.21 -4.55
C LYS A 20 -21.96 21.66 -3.22
N LEU A 21 -22.31 20.40 -2.90
CA LEU A 21 -21.79 19.72 -1.71
C LEU A 21 -20.26 19.55 -1.78
N PHE A 22 -19.69 19.21 -2.94
CA PHE A 22 -18.24 19.12 -3.11
C PHE A 22 -17.55 20.47 -2.85
N GLY A 23 -18.12 21.56 -3.37
CA GLY A 23 -17.63 22.91 -3.09
C GLY A 23 -17.69 23.27 -1.60
N THR A 24 -18.73 22.83 -0.89
CA THR A 24 -18.82 23.00 0.58
C THR A 24 -17.73 22.22 1.30
N ILE A 25 -17.49 20.96 0.90
CA ILE A 25 -16.42 20.14 1.50
C ILE A 25 -15.03 20.79 1.27
N LYS A 26 -14.78 21.35 0.08
CA LYS A 26 -13.52 22.09 -0.18
C LYS A 26 -13.36 23.29 0.76
N LYS A 27 -14.42 24.03 1.05
CA LYS A 27 -14.39 25.12 2.06
C LYS A 27 -14.09 24.57 3.46
N ASP A 28 -14.69 23.44 3.82
CA ASP A 28 -14.42 22.77 5.10
C ASP A 28 -12.97 22.31 5.22
N ILE A 29 -12.36 21.77 4.14
CA ILE A 29 -10.93 21.43 4.14
C ILE A 29 -10.08 22.67 4.43
N LYS A 30 -10.38 23.80 3.79
CA LYS A 30 -9.66 25.05 4.04
C LYS A 30 -9.81 25.53 5.49
N ALA A 31 -11.00 25.44 6.06
CA ALA A 31 -11.30 25.97 7.39
C ALA A 31 -10.85 25.04 8.54
N LYS A 32 -11.07 23.73 8.40
CA LYS A 32 -10.89 22.73 9.45
C LYS A 32 -9.65 21.84 9.24
N GLY A 33 -9.12 21.78 8.01
CA GLY A 33 -7.96 20.97 7.66
C GLY A 33 -6.73 21.22 8.52
N PRO A 34 -6.36 22.50 8.78
CA PRO A 34 -5.19 22.82 9.62
C PRO A 34 -5.25 22.23 11.03
N SER A 35 -6.42 22.23 11.66
CA SER A 35 -6.62 21.64 12.99
C SER A 35 -6.74 20.12 12.96
N TYR A 36 -7.11 19.54 11.83
CA TYR A 36 -7.22 18.10 11.64
C TYR A 36 -5.88 17.45 11.26
N CYS A 37 -5.07 18.14 10.46
CA CYS A 37 -3.71 17.74 10.10
C CYS A 37 -2.71 18.36 11.06
N THR A 38 -2.24 17.59 12.01
CA THR A 38 -1.25 18.05 13.01
C THR A 38 -0.11 17.04 13.12
N SER A 39 1.01 17.43 13.74
CA SER A 39 2.13 16.49 14.03
C SER A 39 1.72 15.32 14.92
N LYS A 40 0.64 15.45 15.68
CA LYS A 40 0.05 14.36 16.48
C LYS A 40 -0.99 13.54 15.72
N ASN A 41 -1.34 13.93 14.50
CA ASN A 41 -2.34 13.25 13.66
C ASN A 41 -1.88 13.20 12.20
N VAL A 42 -0.74 12.57 11.95
CA VAL A 42 -0.16 12.43 10.60
C VAL A 42 -1.13 11.68 9.67
N GLY A 43 -1.80 10.63 10.16
CA GLY A 43 -2.84 9.94 9.38
C GLY A 43 -4.01 10.84 8.96
N GLY A 44 -4.30 11.92 9.74
CA GLY A 44 -5.21 12.97 9.32
C GLY A 44 -4.66 13.78 8.15
N CYS A 45 -3.37 14.15 8.19
CA CYS A 45 -2.68 14.80 7.09
C CYS A 45 -2.70 13.93 5.83
N ALA A 46 -2.40 12.64 5.98
CA ALA A 46 -2.45 11.67 4.89
C ALA A 46 -3.84 11.61 4.24
N LYS A 47 -4.91 11.57 5.04
CA LYS A 47 -6.28 11.55 4.51
C LYS A 47 -6.62 12.81 3.74
N VAL A 48 -6.22 14.01 4.21
CA VAL A 48 -6.39 15.26 3.46
C VAL A 48 -5.59 15.23 2.17
N THR A 49 -4.31 14.82 2.22
CA THR A 49 -3.43 14.68 1.05
C THR A 49 -4.05 13.75 0.00
N ILE A 50 -4.51 12.56 0.40
CA ILE A 50 -5.19 11.61 -0.49
C ILE A 50 -6.41 12.26 -1.14
N THR A 51 -7.22 12.99 -0.38
CA THR A 51 -8.45 13.62 -0.89
C THR A 51 -8.14 14.72 -1.90
N LEU A 52 -7.14 15.57 -1.63
CA LEU A 52 -6.72 16.62 -2.56
C LEU A 52 -6.15 16.02 -3.86
N LEU A 53 -5.27 15.02 -3.75
CA LEU A 53 -4.73 14.32 -4.92
C LEU A 53 -5.82 13.61 -5.73
N ALA A 54 -6.81 13.02 -5.06
CA ALA A 54 -7.96 12.40 -5.72
C ALA A 54 -8.80 13.43 -6.50
N ALA A 55 -8.90 14.65 -5.98
CA ALA A 55 -9.60 15.76 -6.63
C ALA A 55 -8.78 16.42 -7.76
N GLY A 56 -7.51 16.03 -7.96
CA GLY A 56 -6.59 16.72 -8.88
C GLY A 56 -6.10 18.07 -8.36
N GLU A 57 -6.26 18.33 -7.06
CA GLU A 57 -5.84 19.56 -6.41
C GLU A 57 -4.40 19.45 -5.89
N PRO A 58 -3.67 20.56 -5.79
CA PRO A 58 -2.36 20.58 -5.15
C PRO A 58 -2.47 20.24 -3.65
N THR A 59 -1.44 19.62 -3.10
CA THR A 59 -1.40 19.24 -1.68
C THR A 59 -1.22 20.44 -0.75
N THR A 60 -0.76 21.57 -1.28
CA THR A 60 -0.80 22.86 -0.58
C THR A 60 -2.14 23.53 -0.85
N TYR A 61 -3.01 23.56 0.14
CA TYR A 61 -4.36 24.06 0.02
C TYR A 61 -4.74 24.93 1.20
N GLY A 62 -5.32 26.11 0.93
CA GLY A 62 -5.66 27.08 1.98
C GLY A 62 -4.44 27.60 2.78
N GLY A 63 -3.26 27.62 2.18
CA GLY A 63 -2.01 28.05 2.82
C GLY A 63 -1.30 26.95 3.65
N VAL A 64 -1.81 25.74 3.66
CA VAL A 64 -1.22 24.60 4.40
C VAL A 64 -0.75 23.53 3.44
N ASP A 65 0.49 23.08 3.59
CA ASP A 65 1.04 21.91 2.89
C ASP A 65 0.74 20.63 3.69
N TYR A 66 -0.29 19.91 3.26
CA TYR A 66 -0.76 18.68 3.91
C TYR A 66 0.14 17.47 3.63
N ALA A 67 0.92 17.49 2.56
CA ALA A 67 1.85 16.41 2.23
C ALA A 67 3.12 16.46 3.09
N LYS A 68 3.58 17.66 3.47
CA LYS A 68 4.81 17.85 4.22
C LYS A 68 4.90 17.03 5.51
N PRO A 69 3.86 16.99 6.40
CA PRO A 69 3.90 16.14 7.59
C PRO A 69 4.03 14.64 7.28
N VAL A 70 3.43 14.18 6.19
CA VAL A 70 3.50 12.76 5.76
C VAL A 70 4.90 12.43 5.24
N ILE A 71 5.49 13.30 4.41
CA ILE A 71 6.83 13.10 3.83
C ILE A 71 7.92 13.18 4.89
N LEU A 72 7.80 14.13 5.83
CA LEU A 72 8.82 14.41 6.85
C LEU A 72 8.58 13.67 8.16
N ALA A 73 7.52 12.83 8.25
CA ALA A 73 7.16 12.18 9.49
C ALA A 73 8.31 11.33 10.04
N SER A 74 8.99 11.86 11.04
CA SER A 74 9.92 11.12 11.89
C SER A 74 9.17 10.19 12.85
N GLN A 75 7.88 10.45 13.11
CA GLN A 75 7.00 9.70 13.98
C GLN A 75 5.66 9.46 13.27
N PHE A 76 5.46 8.25 12.79
CA PHE A 76 4.15 7.83 12.28
C PHE A 76 3.23 7.50 13.46
N ASN A 77 1.93 7.76 13.27
CA ASN A 77 0.93 7.41 14.27
C ASN A 77 1.00 5.89 14.56
N GLU A 78 0.95 5.52 15.82
CA GLU A 78 0.99 4.11 16.24
C GLU A 78 -0.27 3.31 15.84
N ARG A 79 -1.35 4.00 15.40
CA ARG A 79 -2.57 3.35 14.97
C ARG A 79 -2.40 2.73 13.58
N PRO A 80 -2.51 1.40 13.44
CA PRO A 80 -2.26 0.70 12.18
C PRO A 80 -3.09 1.21 11.01
N PHE A 81 -4.34 1.62 11.23
CA PHE A 81 -5.19 2.23 10.20
C PHE A 81 -4.60 3.54 9.63
N HIS A 82 -4.03 4.39 10.50
CA HIS A 82 -3.39 5.64 10.07
C HIS A 82 -2.09 5.37 9.31
N GLN A 83 -1.32 4.37 9.73
CA GLN A 83 -0.10 3.95 9.02
C GLN A 83 -0.39 3.49 7.59
N ALA A 84 -1.51 2.79 7.38
CA ALA A 84 -1.95 2.43 6.03
C ALA A 84 -2.32 3.67 5.19
N LEU A 85 -2.95 4.68 5.79
CA LEU A 85 -3.22 5.96 5.11
C LEU A 85 -1.93 6.72 4.78
N ASP A 86 -0.97 6.75 5.71
CA ASP A 86 0.34 7.39 5.49
C ASP A 86 1.05 6.74 4.31
N MET A 87 1.03 5.40 4.22
CA MET A 87 1.62 4.66 3.11
C MET A 87 0.93 5.00 1.78
N ILE A 88 -0.41 4.95 1.72
CA ILE A 88 -1.16 5.29 0.51
C ILE A 88 -0.92 6.74 0.07
N ALA A 89 -0.81 7.68 1.01
CA ALA A 89 -0.50 9.07 0.66
C ALA A 89 0.88 9.20 0.03
N LEU A 90 1.91 8.51 0.56
CA LEU A 90 3.25 8.47 -0.03
C LEU A 90 3.25 7.86 -1.43
N GLU A 91 2.52 6.76 -1.63
CA GLU A 91 2.35 6.09 -2.93
C GLU A 91 1.70 7.00 -3.97
N ARG A 92 0.67 7.74 -3.58
CA ARG A 92 0.01 8.73 -4.45
C ARG A 92 0.92 9.91 -4.79
N LEU A 93 1.81 10.29 -3.87
CA LEU A 93 2.85 11.29 -4.09
C LEU A 93 4.04 10.76 -4.90
N GLY A 94 4.13 9.45 -5.16
CA GLY A 94 5.28 8.80 -5.78
C GLY A 94 6.55 8.89 -4.92
N LYS A 95 6.38 8.90 -3.59
CA LYS A 95 7.50 8.96 -2.62
C LYS A 95 7.78 7.58 -2.05
N PRO A 96 9.04 7.24 -1.78
CA PRO A 96 9.39 5.98 -1.15
C PRO A 96 8.78 5.88 0.25
N ILE A 97 8.50 4.64 0.69
CA ILE A 97 7.98 4.35 2.01
C ILE A 97 9.14 4.36 3.01
N PRO A 98 9.12 5.19 4.07
CA PRO A 98 10.14 5.16 5.10
C PRO A 98 10.25 3.79 5.76
N GLN A 99 11.47 3.29 5.95
CA GLN A 99 11.72 1.96 6.52
C GLN A 99 11.02 1.76 7.88
N LYS A 100 10.98 2.80 8.71
CA LYS A 100 10.30 2.74 10.02
C LYS A 100 8.80 2.50 9.87
N LEU A 101 8.14 3.15 8.90
CA LEU A 101 6.71 2.92 8.61
C LEU A 101 6.49 1.50 8.10
N PHE A 102 7.30 1.06 7.14
CA PHE A 102 7.20 -0.28 6.58
C PHE A 102 7.41 -1.36 7.66
N LYS A 103 8.42 -1.19 8.53
CA LYS A 103 8.65 -2.10 9.66
C LYS A 103 7.44 -2.16 10.59
N SER A 104 6.86 -1.03 10.95
CA SER A 104 5.68 -0.99 11.84
C SER A 104 4.48 -1.73 11.25
N ILE A 105 4.25 -1.58 9.94
CA ILE A 105 3.19 -2.31 9.22
C ILE A 105 3.50 -3.81 9.17
N THR A 106 4.75 -4.18 8.94
CA THR A 106 5.21 -5.57 8.95
C THR A 106 5.00 -6.21 10.32
N ASP A 107 5.42 -5.52 11.38
CA ASP A 107 5.25 -5.99 12.76
C ASP A 107 3.75 -6.20 13.09
N TYR A 108 2.89 -5.26 12.72
CA TYR A 108 1.44 -5.42 12.88
C TYR A 108 0.89 -6.61 12.09
N ALA A 109 1.30 -6.78 10.84
CA ALA A 109 0.78 -7.85 9.99
C ALA A 109 1.21 -9.24 10.49
N LEU A 110 2.45 -9.38 10.95
CA LEU A 110 3.01 -10.66 11.40
C LEU A 110 2.69 -10.97 12.86
N THR A 111 2.29 -9.97 13.67
CA THR A 111 1.88 -10.17 15.06
C THR A 111 0.36 -10.13 15.16
N PRO A 112 -0.32 -11.24 15.46
CA PRO A 112 -1.78 -11.26 15.55
C PRO A 112 -2.28 -10.24 16.58
N PRO A 113 -3.19 -9.33 16.20
CA PRO A 113 -3.78 -8.41 17.16
C PRO A 113 -4.69 -9.16 18.15
N LYS A 114 -4.84 -8.65 19.37
CA LYS A 114 -5.75 -9.21 20.36
C LYS A 114 -7.21 -9.31 19.85
N ARG A 115 -7.59 -8.45 18.94
CA ARG A 115 -8.89 -8.45 18.25
C ARG A 115 -8.66 -8.21 16.77
N ASN A 116 -9.29 -9.01 15.92
CA ASN A 116 -9.25 -8.83 14.48
C ASN A 116 -9.84 -7.47 14.08
N GLN A 117 -9.17 -6.82 13.15
CA GLN A 117 -9.54 -5.50 12.63
C GLN A 117 -9.64 -5.54 11.10
N PRO A 118 -10.65 -6.23 10.54
CA PRO A 118 -10.71 -6.47 9.09
C PRO A 118 -10.65 -5.19 8.27
N SER A 119 -11.23 -4.09 8.75
CA SER A 119 -11.13 -2.78 8.07
C SER A 119 -9.69 -2.26 7.96
N THR A 120 -8.86 -2.51 8.97
CA THR A 120 -7.45 -2.12 8.98
C THR A 120 -6.63 -3.04 8.09
N ASP A 121 -6.86 -4.34 8.21
CA ASP A 121 -6.15 -5.37 7.43
C ASP A 121 -6.40 -5.21 5.92
N GLY A 122 -7.66 -4.96 5.53
CA GLY A 122 -8.01 -4.71 4.13
C GLY A 122 -7.36 -3.43 3.57
N LEU A 123 -7.33 -2.35 4.36
CA LEU A 123 -6.67 -1.11 3.95
C LEU A 123 -5.15 -1.28 3.84
N MET A 124 -4.52 -2.00 4.78
CA MET A 124 -3.09 -2.32 4.69
C MET A 124 -2.76 -3.17 3.48
N LEU A 125 -3.62 -4.14 3.16
CA LEU A 125 -3.44 -4.98 2.00
C LEU A 125 -3.48 -4.17 0.70
N ALA A 126 -4.41 -3.19 0.61
CA ALA A 126 -4.47 -2.25 -0.51
C ALA A 126 -3.18 -1.43 -0.61
N ALA A 127 -2.70 -0.85 0.49
CA ALA A 127 -1.44 -0.11 0.53
C ALA A 127 -0.26 -0.98 0.08
N LEU A 128 -0.07 -2.15 0.69
CA LEU A 128 1.03 -3.06 0.34
C LEU A 128 1.02 -3.53 -1.13
N SER A 129 -0.10 -3.39 -1.83
CA SER A 129 -0.18 -3.81 -3.24
C SER A 129 0.67 -2.95 -4.19
N HIS A 130 0.98 -1.73 -3.80
CA HIS A 130 1.79 -0.78 -4.57
C HIS A 130 3.27 -0.75 -4.16
N VAL A 131 3.65 -1.47 -3.11
CA VAL A 131 5.05 -1.58 -2.73
C VAL A 131 5.74 -2.57 -3.66
N VAL A 132 6.71 -2.06 -4.42
CA VAL A 132 7.60 -2.88 -5.23
C VAL A 132 8.90 -3.10 -4.47
N SER A 133 9.37 -4.33 -4.48
CA SER A 133 10.67 -4.66 -3.91
C SER A 133 11.56 -5.33 -4.95
N THR A 134 12.84 -5.29 -4.70
CA THR A 134 13.76 -6.14 -5.43
C THR A 134 13.49 -7.60 -5.06
N ALA A 135 13.93 -8.54 -5.89
CA ALA A 135 13.69 -9.97 -5.73
C ALA A 135 14.04 -10.54 -4.34
N TYR A 136 14.90 -9.84 -3.58
CA TYR A 136 15.32 -10.29 -2.25
C TYR A 136 14.26 -10.04 -1.17
N ASP A 137 13.58 -8.90 -1.22
CA ASP A 137 12.59 -8.51 -0.20
C ASP A 137 11.15 -8.92 -0.59
N GLN A 138 10.98 -9.41 -1.80
CA GLN A 138 9.70 -9.92 -2.30
C GLN A 138 9.12 -11.00 -1.37
N LYS A 139 9.97 -11.84 -0.78
CA LYS A 139 9.54 -12.87 0.18
C LYS A 139 8.94 -12.25 1.43
N GLY A 140 9.54 -11.17 1.96
CA GLY A 140 9.02 -10.46 3.13
C GLY A 140 7.66 -9.84 2.87
N ILE A 141 7.51 -9.08 1.76
CA ILE A 141 6.24 -8.48 1.36
C ILE A 141 5.17 -9.55 1.11
N THR A 142 5.54 -10.65 0.45
CA THR A 142 4.64 -11.78 0.21
C THR A 142 4.16 -12.41 1.52
N ALA A 143 5.04 -12.62 2.49
CA ALA A 143 4.69 -13.15 3.80
C ALA A 143 3.73 -12.23 4.57
N VAL A 144 3.98 -10.92 4.52
CA VAL A 144 3.13 -9.89 5.15
C VAL A 144 1.74 -9.88 4.52
N LYS A 145 1.65 -9.88 3.18
CA LYS A 145 0.37 -9.97 2.47
C LYS A 145 -0.38 -11.26 2.81
N ALA A 146 0.32 -12.40 2.80
CA ALA A 146 -0.28 -13.69 3.15
C ALA A 146 -0.82 -13.73 4.58
N ALA A 147 -0.13 -13.12 5.55
CA ALA A 147 -0.60 -13.02 6.92
C ALA A 147 -1.89 -12.19 7.04
N LEU A 148 -1.97 -11.06 6.30
CA LEU A 148 -3.18 -10.24 6.25
C LEU A 148 -4.34 -10.99 5.58
N VAL A 149 -4.11 -11.62 4.44
CA VAL A 149 -5.12 -12.43 3.74
C VAL A 149 -5.65 -13.54 4.65
N LYS A 150 -4.78 -14.30 5.31
CA LYS A 150 -5.18 -15.36 6.25
C LYS A 150 -6.11 -14.84 7.36
N ARG A 151 -5.88 -13.61 7.88
CA ARG A 151 -6.77 -13.00 8.86
C ARG A 151 -8.12 -12.61 8.26
N LEU A 152 -8.09 -12.08 7.03
CA LEU A 152 -9.30 -11.69 6.32
C LEU A 152 -10.16 -12.90 5.95
N ASP A 153 -9.55 -14.04 5.63
CA ASP A 153 -10.25 -15.31 5.43
C ASP A 153 -10.95 -15.78 6.71
N ALA A 154 -10.30 -15.62 7.86
CA ALA A 154 -10.89 -15.97 9.16
C ALA A 154 -12.04 -15.04 9.58
N ASP A 155 -12.10 -13.82 9.02
CA ASP A 155 -13.14 -12.82 9.25
C ASP A 155 -14.21 -12.81 8.13
N HIS A 156 -14.07 -13.67 7.12
CA HIS A 156 -15.01 -13.82 6.02
C HIS A 156 -16.27 -14.58 6.50
N GLN A 157 -17.43 -14.03 6.20
CA GLN A 157 -18.73 -14.56 6.67
C GLN A 157 -19.76 -14.46 5.53
N GLY A 158 -20.01 -15.56 4.85
CA GLY A 158 -20.81 -15.55 3.61
C GLY A 158 -20.09 -14.79 2.51
N ASP A 159 -20.69 -13.73 2.00
CA ASP A 159 -20.11 -12.89 0.93
C ASP A 159 -19.49 -11.57 1.46
N ALA A 160 -19.27 -11.45 2.76
CA ALA A 160 -18.80 -10.18 3.36
C ALA A 160 -17.88 -10.43 4.56
N TRP A 161 -17.38 -9.34 5.16
CA TRP A 161 -16.44 -9.38 6.26
C TRP A 161 -16.96 -8.67 7.50
N GLY A 162 -16.60 -9.24 8.65
CA GLY A 162 -16.87 -8.66 9.96
C GLY A 162 -16.03 -9.34 11.02
N SER A 163 -15.81 -8.70 12.17
CA SER A 163 -15.09 -9.37 13.27
C SER A 163 -15.85 -10.62 13.72
N LYS A 164 -15.11 -11.68 14.01
CA LYS A 164 -15.68 -12.97 14.47
C LYS A 164 -16.71 -12.75 15.57
N GLY A 165 -17.89 -13.34 15.41
CA GLY A 165 -19.00 -13.22 16.35
C GLY A 165 -19.85 -11.95 16.26
N ALA A 166 -19.48 -10.99 15.37
CA ALA A 166 -20.21 -9.72 15.23
C ALA A 166 -21.00 -9.61 13.91
N GLY A 167 -20.96 -10.64 13.07
CA GLY A 167 -21.60 -10.67 11.74
C GLY A 167 -20.92 -9.77 10.71
N PRO A 168 -21.33 -9.88 9.43
CA PRO A 168 -20.86 -9.04 8.35
C PRO A 168 -21.17 -7.56 8.58
N ARG A 169 -20.27 -6.68 8.17
CA ARG A 169 -20.42 -5.24 8.36
C ARG A 169 -20.04 -4.46 7.12
N VAL A 170 -20.86 -3.47 6.75
CA VAL A 170 -20.60 -2.53 5.65
C VAL A 170 -19.19 -1.95 5.77
N ARG A 171 -18.83 -1.40 6.93
CA ARG A 171 -17.50 -0.79 7.15
C ARG A 171 -16.33 -1.75 6.92
N ALA A 172 -16.45 -3.02 7.33
CA ALA A 172 -15.39 -4.00 7.12
C ALA A 172 -15.28 -4.33 5.62
N THR A 173 -16.41 -4.67 5.00
CA THR A 173 -16.49 -5.05 3.60
C THR A 173 -16.00 -3.94 2.66
N THR A 174 -16.31 -2.65 2.96
CA THR A 174 -15.84 -1.51 2.16
C THR A 174 -14.31 -1.32 2.17
N ARG A 175 -13.60 -1.90 3.13
CA ARG A 175 -12.13 -1.82 3.19
C ARG A 175 -11.47 -3.11 2.72
N VAL A 176 -12.09 -4.25 3.02
CA VAL A 176 -11.53 -5.55 2.69
C VAL A 176 -11.64 -5.87 1.20
N ALA A 177 -12.83 -5.69 0.62
CA ALA A 177 -13.06 -6.05 -0.77
C ALA A 177 -12.07 -5.37 -1.75
N PRO A 178 -11.82 -4.05 -1.70
CA PRO A 178 -10.79 -3.43 -2.55
C PRO A 178 -9.38 -3.95 -2.31
N GLY A 179 -9.01 -4.20 -1.04
CA GLY A 179 -7.69 -4.72 -0.68
C GLY A 179 -7.43 -6.11 -1.26
N LEU A 180 -8.39 -7.02 -1.08
CA LEU A 180 -8.32 -8.38 -1.64
C LEU A 180 -8.36 -8.38 -3.18
N TYR A 181 -9.15 -7.51 -3.78
CA TYR A 181 -9.21 -7.40 -5.25
C TYR A 181 -7.86 -7.04 -5.86
N ARG A 182 -7.05 -6.20 -5.18
CA ARG A 182 -5.73 -5.78 -5.67
C ARG A 182 -4.63 -6.77 -5.36
N ALA A 183 -4.59 -7.28 -4.15
CA ALA A 183 -3.45 -8.05 -3.66
C ALA A 183 -3.72 -9.55 -3.58
N GLY A 184 -4.97 -9.98 -3.73
CA GLY A 184 -5.38 -11.38 -3.67
C GLY A 184 -5.16 -12.15 -4.99
N ASP A 185 -5.22 -13.45 -4.88
CA ASP A 185 -5.30 -14.36 -6.03
C ASP A 185 -6.70 -14.33 -6.69
N ALA A 186 -6.93 -15.22 -7.65
CA ALA A 186 -8.20 -15.27 -8.39
C ALA A 186 -9.41 -15.54 -7.47
N ASN A 187 -9.26 -16.41 -6.46
CA ASN A 187 -10.31 -16.73 -5.51
C ASN A 187 -10.67 -15.50 -4.64
N HIS A 188 -9.66 -14.80 -4.11
CA HIS A 188 -9.88 -13.60 -3.30
C HIS A 188 -10.47 -12.43 -4.12
N LYS A 189 -10.12 -12.34 -5.41
CA LYS A 189 -10.76 -11.39 -6.32
C LYS A 189 -12.25 -11.69 -6.53
N ASP A 190 -12.60 -12.97 -6.68
CA ASP A 190 -14.01 -13.41 -6.77
C ASP A 190 -14.76 -13.09 -5.47
N GLN A 191 -14.18 -13.39 -4.31
CA GLN A 191 -14.74 -13.01 -3.01
C GLN A 191 -14.95 -11.50 -2.90
N ALA A 192 -14.00 -10.69 -3.38
CA ALA A 192 -14.13 -9.23 -3.37
C ALA A 192 -15.32 -8.75 -4.22
N VAL A 193 -15.54 -9.34 -5.39
CA VAL A 193 -16.70 -9.06 -6.25
C VAL A 193 -18.01 -9.47 -5.56
N LYS A 194 -18.05 -10.62 -4.91
CA LYS A 194 -19.20 -11.06 -4.08
C LYS A 194 -19.45 -10.09 -2.93
N GLY A 195 -18.38 -9.61 -2.27
CA GLY A 195 -18.47 -8.58 -1.24
C GLY A 195 -19.04 -7.25 -1.74
N GLN A 196 -18.70 -6.85 -2.97
CA GLN A 196 -19.32 -5.69 -3.62
C GLN A 196 -20.82 -5.91 -3.88
N ALA A 197 -21.20 -7.08 -4.36
CA ALA A 197 -22.61 -7.44 -4.57
C ALA A 197 -23.39 -7.48 -3.23
N TRP A 198 -22.78 -8.03 -2.20
CA TRP A 198 -23.36 -8.01 -0.85
C TRP A 198 -23.54 -6.56 -0.36
N LEU A 199 -22.57 -5.66 -0.56
CA LEU A 199 -22.73 -4.25 -0.21
C LEU A 199 -23.93 -3.64 -0.95
N ALA A 200 -24.10 -3.91 -2.23
CA ALA A 200 -25.25 -3.41 -2.98
C ALA A 200 -26.59 -3.86 -2.36
N SER A 201 -26.67 -5.12 -1.90
CA SER A 201 -27.86 -5.65 -1.23
C SER A 201 -28.16 -5.03 0.14
N GLN A 202 -27.17 -4.38 0.77
CA GLN A 202 -27.33 -3.70 2.06
C GLN A 202 -27.82 -2.25 1.93
N GLN A 203 -27.98 -1.75 0.72
CA GLN A 203 -28.48 -0.41 0.50
C GLN A 203 -29.96 -0.31 0.85
N LYS A 204 -30.33 0.65 1.67
CA LYS A 204 -31.70 0.92 2.03
C LYS A 204 -32.46 1.66 0.90
N VAL A 205 -33.79 1.71 1.01
CA VAL A 205 -34.65 2.39 0.03
C VAL A 205 -34.29 3.88 -0.13
N ASP A 206 -33.84 4.52 0.96
CA ASP A 206 -33.39 5.91 0.94
C ASP A 206 -31.94 6.10 0.39
N GLY A 207 -31.32 5.02 -0.08
CA GLY A 207 -29.96 5.02 -0.61
C GLY A 207 -28.88 4.96 0.45
N SER A 208 -29.22 4.99 1.74
CA SER A 208 -28.24 4.94 2.84
C SER A 208 -27.79 3.50 3.17
N PHE A 209 -26.72 3.41 3.95
CA PHE A 209 -26.22 2.15 4.51
C PHE A 209 -26.23 2.18 6.02
N ALA A 210 -26.49 1.01 6.65
CA ALA A 210 -26.37 0.87 8.08
C ALA A 210 -24.90 0.91 8.54
N GLY A 211 -24.64 1.56 9.66
CA GLY A 211 -23.30 1.65 10.26
C GLY A 211 -23.30 2.50 11.52
N TYR A 212 -22.11 2.78 12.06
CA TYR A 212 -21.97 3.66 13.24
C TYR A 212 -22.61 5.03 13.03
N THR A 213 -22.40 5.61 11.83
CA THR A 213 -23.24 6.69 11.31
C THR A 213 -23.63 6.34 9.87
N PRO A 214 -24.91 6.53 9.45
CA PRO A 214 -25.34 6.24 8.09
C PRO A 214 -24.52 7.01 7.04
N ILE A 215 -24.20 8.27 7.30
CA ILE A 215 -23.40 9.12 6.40
C ILE A 215 -22.03 8.48 6.14
N THR A 216 -21.31 8.09 7.19
CA THR A 216 -19.98 7.48 7.03
C THR A 216 -20.08 6.13 6.30
N ALA A 217 -21.06 5.28 6.63
CA ALA A 217 -21.25 4.00 5.97
C ALA A 217 -21.55 4.20 4.47
N THR A 218 -22.40 5.13 4.12
CA THR A 218 -22.79 5.45 2.75
C THR A 218 -21.60 6.00 1.95
N THR A 219 -20.89 6.99 2.48
CA THR A 219 -19.73 7.58 1.79
C THR A 219 -18.59 6.59 1.58
N GLN A 220 -18.43 5.61 2.48
CA GLN A 220 -17.44 4.54 2.31
C GLN A 220 -17.89 3.44 1.35
N ALA A 221 -19.20 3.19 1.20
CA ALA A 221 -19.72 2.19 0.27
C ALA A 221 -19.66 2.65 -1.19
N VAL A 222 -19.90 3.93 -1.48
CA VAL A 222 -19.96 4.46 -2.85
C VAL A 222 -18.72 4.12 -3.68
N PRO A 223 -17.48 4.33 -3.25
CA PRO A 223 -16.30 3.98 -4.05
C PRO A 223 -16.22 2.49 -4.38
N VAL A 224 -16.59 1.63 -3.44
CA VAL A 224 -16.57 0.18 -3.66
C VAL A 224 -17.60 -0.23 -4.70
N LEU A 225 -18.82 0.32 -4.60
CA LEU A 225 -19.89 0.06 -5.56
C LEU A 225 -19.56 0.58 -6.97
N ARG A 226 -18.76 1.63 -7.08
CA ARG A 226 -18.29 2.22 -8.35
C ARG A 226 -17.14 1.44 -9.02
N GLY A 227 -16.66 0.35 -8.45
CA GLY A 227 -15.63 -0.48 -9.08
C GLY A 227 -14.51 -0.88 -8.12
N LEU A 228 -14.86 -1.29 -6.89
CA LEU A 228 -13.90 -1.74 -5.88
C LEU A 228 -12.80 -0.69 -5.63
N GLN A 229 -13.16 0.60 -5.69
CA GLN A 229 -12.23 1.69 -5.42
C GLN A 229 -12.01 1.88 -3.92
N SER A 230 -10.81 2.35 -3.56
CA SER A 230 -10.42 2.70 -2.20
C SER A 230 -9.50 3.91 -2.23
N PHE A 231 -8.97 4.33 -1.10
CA PHE A 231 -8.08 5.48 -0.93
C PHE A 231 -6.91 5.53 -1.90
N ASP A 232 -6.42 4.37 -2.35
CA ASP A 232 -5.31 4.21 -3.28
C ASP A 232 -5.68 4.54 -4.73
N SER A 233 -6.96 4.42 -5.13
CA SER A 233 -7.38 4.41 -6.53
C SER A 233 -8.46 5.41 -6.92
N ILE A 234 -9.10 6.09 -5.95
CA ILE A 234 -10.16 7.07 -6.22
C ILE A 234 -9.59 8.29 -6.95
N GLY A 235 -10.23 8.69 -8.05
CA GLY A 235 -9.99 9.97 -8.73
C GLY A 235 -8.65 10.11 -9.44
N ALA A 236 -8.16 11.34 -9.54
CA ALA A 236 -6.86 11.67 -10.12
C ALA A 236 -5.70 11.21 -9.23
N ASN A 237 -4.50 11.11 -9.83
CA ASN A 237 -3.27 10.74 -9.13
C ASN A 237 -3.44 9.49 -8.22
N PRO A 238 -3.78 8.32 -8.77
CA PRO A 238 -3.87 7.09 -8.00
C PRO A 238 -2.50 6.69 -7.45
N ALA A 239 -2.47 5.79 -6.47
CA ALA A 239 -1.26 5.23 -5.91
C ALA A 239 -0.38 4.60 -7.00
N ARG A 240 0.93 4.78 -6.87
CA ARG A 240 1.94 4.31 -7.82
C ARG A 240 2.84 3.30 -7.12
N ALA A 241 3.51 2.49 -7.92
CA ALA A 241 4.57 1.62 -7.42
C ALA A 241 5.69 2.45 -6.78
N VAL A 242 6.04 2.15 -5.55
CA VAL A 242 7.10 2.82 -4.78
C VAL A 242 7.97 1.79 -4.06
N THR A 243 9.21 2.20 -3.75
CA THR A 243 10.15 1.39 -2.97
C THR A 243 10.10 1.76 -1.49
N VAL A 244 10.67 0.93 -0.64
CA VAL A 244 10.95 1.29 0.76
C VAL A 244 12.26 2.08 0.82
N ASP A 245 12.23 3.25 1.47
CA ASP A 245 13.38 4.14 1.60
C ASP A 245 14.43 3.56 2.55
N GLY A 246 15.71 3.81 2.25
CA GLY A 246 16.83 3.28 3.06
C GLY A 246 17.01 1.77 2.96
N TRP A 247 16.18 1.09 2.18
CA TRP A 247 16.39 -0.29 1.87
C TRP A 247 17.51 -0.41 0.81
N VAL A 248 18.71 -0.65 1.27
CA VAL A 248 19.79 -1.11 0.40
C VAL A 248 19.57 -2.61 0.29
N PRO A 249 19.24 -3.12 -0.93
CA PRO A 249 19.21 -4.55 -1.11
C PRO A 249 20.55 -5.09 -0.61
N PRO A 250 20.57 -6.12 0.28
CA PRO A 250 21.82 -6.75 0.64
C PRO A 250 22.48 -7.07 -0.69
N ARG A 251 23.70 -6.57 -0.88
CA ARG A 251 24.46 -6.77 -2.12
C ARG A 251 24.41 -8.24 -2.43
N ARG A 252 23.56 -8.63 -3.36
CA ARG A 252 23.48 -10.01 -3.81
C ARG A 252 24.80 -10.24 -4.53
N LEU A 253 25.75 -10.82 -3.82
CA LEU A 253 26.97 -11.27 -4.45
C LEU A 253 26.55 -12.21 -5.58
N VAL A 254 26.70 -11.75 -6.81
CA VAL A 254 26.41 -12.57 -7.97
C VAL A 254 27.48 -13.66 -7.99
N LYS A 255 27.09 -14.87 -7.59
CA LYS A 255 27.91 -16.06 -7.78
C LYS A 255 27.63 -16.56 -9.19
N MET A 256 28.59 -16.44 -10.06
CA MET A 256 28.48 -16.90 -11.43
C MET A 256 29.35 -18.14 -11.61
N THR A 257 28.75 -19.21 -12.06
CA THR A 257 29.48 -20.40 -12.51
C THR A 257 29.68 -20.29 -14.01
N VAL A 258 30.91 -20.19 -14.44
CA VAL A 258 31.27 -20.20 -15.85
C VAL A 258 31.70 -21.61 -16.22
N LEU A 259 30.94 -22.20 -17.12
CA LEU A 259 31.30 -23.49 -17.75
C LEU A 259 31.98 -23.21 -19.10
N GLY A 260 33.10 -23.81 -19.33
CA GLY A 260 33.83 -23.60 -20.57
C GLY A 260 35.21 -24.22 -20.54
N ASP A 261 35.92 -24.08 -21.64
CA ASP A 261 37.28 -24.55 -21.87
C ASP A 261 38.34 -23.60 -21.25
N SER A 262 39.61 -23.82 -21.65
CA SER A 262 40.76 -23.02 -21.23
C SER A 262 40.59 -21.50 -21.52
N TYR A 263 39.86 -21.15 -22.56
CA TYR A 263 39.55 -19.75 -22.90
C TYR A 263 38.65 -19.08 -21.85
N SER A 264 37.63 -19.79 -21.40
CA SER A 264 36.72 -19.31 -20.34
C SER A 264 37.41 -19.21 -18.99
N ALA A 265 38.43 -20.06 -18.74
CA ALA A 265 39.28 -19.98 -17.56
C ALA A 265 40.26 -18.80 -17.58
N GLY A 266 40.41 -18.12 -18.72
CA GLY A 266 41.36 -17.02 -18.91
C GLY A 266 42.79 -17.47 -19.11
N ASN A 267 42.99 -18.63 -19.68
CA ASN A 267 44.33 -19.13 -20.02
C ASN A 267 45.03 -18.14 -20.96
N GLY A 268 46.29 -17.84 -20.69
CA GLY A 268 47.07 -16.86 -21.43
C GLY A 268 46.88 -15.39 -20.99
N THR A 269 46.02 -15.11 -20.00
CA THR A 269 45.85 -13.76 -19.45
C THR A 269 46.84 -13.40 -18.34
N LEU A 270 47.59 -14.35 -17.83
CA LEU A 270 48.68 -14.23 -16.85
C LEU A 270 49.92 -14.90 -17.39
N LYS A 271 51.08 -14.61 -16.81
CA LYS A 271 52.30 -15.39 -17.01
C LYS A 271 52.18 -16.75 -16.33
N ASP A 272 52.90 -17.73 -16.78
CA ASP A 272 52.79 -19.12 -16.30
C ASP A 272 53.01 -19.25 -14.77
N ASP A 273 53.89 -18.46 -14.20
CA ASP A 273 54.19 -18.41 -12.78
C ASP A 273 53.15 -17.66 -11.92
N GLU A 274 52.23 -16.95 -12.56
CA GLU A 274 51.16 -16.21 -11.91
C GLU A 274 49.85 -17.00 -11.77
N TYR A 275 49.76 -18.21 -12.33
CA TYR A 275 48.61 -19.07 -12.21
C TYR A 275 48.58 -19.81 -10.85
N PRO A 276 47.38 -20.12 -10.32
CA PRO A 276 47.28 -20.91 -9.09
C PRO A 276 48.00 -22.27 -9.23
N THR A 277 48.63 -22.68 -8.12
CA THR A 277 49.40 -23.92 -8.06
C THR A 277 48.58 -25.24 -8.09
N ASP A 278 47.23 -25.07 -8.07
CA ASP A 278 46.30 -26.20 -8.15
C ASP A 278 46.10 -26.74 -9.56
N HIS A 279 46.92 -26.29 -10.52
CA HIS A 279 46.88 -26.63 -11.94
C HIS A 279 45.53 -26.36 -12.63
N SER A 280 44.66 -25.53 -12.00
CA SER A 280 43.36 -25.17 -12.58
C SER A 280 43.45 -24.17 -13.75
N TYR A 281 44.62 -23.53 -13.93
CA TYR A 281 44.86 -22.45 -14.90
C TYR A 281 43.77 -21.35 -14.89
N ARG A 282 43.11 -21.15 -13.73
CA ARG A 282 42.04 -20.14 -13.56
C ARG A 282 42.64 -18.82 -13.24
N SER A 283 42.51 -17.86 -14.16
CA SER A 283 42.98 -16.49 -13.96
C SER A 283 41.90 -15.64 -13.24
N PRO A 284 42.27 -14.78 -12.26
CA PRO A 284 41.39 -13.77 -11.72
C PRO A 284 40.96 -12.72 -12.74
N LYS A 285 41.61 -12.71 -13.92
CA LYS A 285 41.27 -11.86 -15.07
C LYS A 285 40.35 -12.57 -16.07
N ASN A 286 39.90 -13.79 -15.76
CA ASN A 286 38.97 -14.51 -16.66
C ASN A 286 37.64 -13.75 -16.76
N TYR A 287 36.93 -13.98 -17.84
CA TYR A 287 35.66 -13.32 -18.14
C TYR A 287 34.66 -13.38 -16.98
N GLY A 288 34.47 -14.56 -16.39
CA GLY A 288 33.53 -14.74 -15.27
C GLY A 288 33.92 -13.94 -14.03
N SER A 289 35.20 -13.92 -13.65
CA SER A 289 35.70 -13.16 -12.51
C SER A 289 35.61 -11.65 -12.72
N VAL A 290 35.87 -11.18 -13.93
CA VAL A 290 35.75 -9.75 -14.29
C VAL A 290 34.30 -9.31 -14.25
N LEU A 291 33.39 -10.09 -14.84
CA LEU A 291 31.97 -9.78 -14.87
C LEU A 291 31.35 -9.82 -13.47
N THR A 292 31.66 -10.84 -12.68
CA THR A 292 31.19 -10.93 -11.27
C THR A 292 31.63 -9.73 -10.45
N ARG A 293 32.86 -9.27 -10.60
CA ARG A 293 33.36 -8.06 -9.92
C ARG A 293 32.62 -6.78 -10.38
N ARG A 294 32.27 -6.67 -11.65
CA ARG A 294 31.51 -5.52 -12.18
C ARG A 294 30.08 -5.49 -11.71
N LEU A 295 29.43 -6.65 -11.61
CA LEU A 295 28.04 -6.79 -11.15
C LEU A 295 27.89 -6.61 -9.64
N ASN A 296 28.98 -6.76 -8.88
CA ASN A 296 28.99 -6.65 -7.42
C ASN A 296 29.57 -5.30 -6.91
N ARG A 297 29.83 -4.35 -7.83
CA ARG A 297 30.22 -2.97 -7.50
C ARG A 297 28.98 -2.07 -7.43
#